data_148b47da46e290836e6f2652dbaf9041
#
_entry.id   148b47da46e290836e6f2652dbaf9041
#
_cell.length_a   1.000
_cell.length_b   1.000
_cell.length_c   1.000
_cell.angle_alpha   90.00
_cell.angle_beta   90.00
_cell.angle_gamma   90.00
#
_symmetry.space_group_name_H-M   'P 1'
#
loop_
_entity.id
_entity.type
_entity.pdbx_description
1 polymer ?
#
loop_
_entity_poly.entity_id
_entity_poly.type
_entity_poly.pdbx_seq_one_letter_code
_entity_poly.pdbx_strand_id
1 'polypeptide(L)'
;MSHCMTMVPSTNVTSELIYPRAFPPDARTNVPRPSQFGLTDYEELFIPTPDGESLSAFYIRPNKQHARNVTVLMFHGNAGNIGYRLPIAKIITNELRCNVLLLQYRGYGLSSGNPNEKGLMIDAQTGLDYIRERSELRGTRVVIYGQSIGGAVAIGLASRNQKQGDIAGVILENTFTSIRKLIPS
;
A
#
# COMPACT_ATOMS: atom_id res chain seq x y z
N MET A 1 -3.17 29.20 43.49
CA MET A 1 -2.32 28.57 42.42
C MET A 1 -3.16 27.49 41.78
N SER A 2 -3.76 27.83 40.64
CA SER A 2 -4.68 26.93 39.93
C SER A 2 -3.87 26.14 38.89
N HIS A 3 -3.80 24.80 39.04
CA HIS A 3 -3.18 23.92 38.06
C HIS A 3 -4.14 23.77 36.89
N CYS A 4 -3.82 24.39 35.77
CA CYS A 4 -4.48 24.18 34.52
C CYS A 4 -3.99 22.82 33.98
N MET A 5 -4.84 21.80 34.13
CA MET A 5 -4.62 20.47 33.54
C MET A 5 -5.04 20.54 32.09
N THR A 6 -4.09 20.71 31.19
CA THR A 6 -4.34 20.64 29.74
C THR A 6 -4.75 19.21 29.40
N MET A 7 -6.02 19.02 29.09
CA MET A 7 -6.52 17.76 28.50
C MET A 7 -5.90 17.59 27.12
N VAL A 8 -5.07 16.56 26.95
CA VAL A 8 -4.64 16.06 25.64
C VAL A 8 -5.86 15.40 24.99
N PRO A 9 -6.21 15.73 23.74
CA PRO A 9 -7.39 15.14 23.09
C PRO A 9 -7.22 13.63 22.93
N SER A 10 -8.20 12.86 23.38
CA SER A 10 -8.24 11.40 23.40
C SER A 10 -8.30 10.71 22.02
N THR A 11 -8.32 11.46 20.93
CA THR A 11 -8.47 10.95 19.55
C THR A 11 -7.18 10.39 18.93
N ASN A 12 -6.00 10.73 19.45
CA ASN A 12 -4.72 10.31 18.86
C ASN A 12 -4.27 8.92 19.29
N VAL A 13 -4.58 8.47 20.51
CA VAL A 13 -4.09 7.18 21.05
C VAL A 13 -4.69 5.99 20.32
N THR A 14 -5.98 6.04 19.99
CA THR A 14 -6.67 4.94 19.30
C THR A 14 -6.19 4.80 17.85
N SER A 15 -5.91 5.91 17.18
CA SER A 15 -5.42 5.89 15.80
C SER A 15 -3.99 5.32 15.71
N GLU A 16 -3.11 5.64 16.65
CA GLU A 16 -1.74 5.13 16.67
C GLU A 16 -1.66 3.65 17.05
N LEU A 17 -2.60 3.14 17.83
CA LEU A 17 -2.72 1.71 18.14
C LEU A 17 -3.18 0.91 16.90
N ILE A 18 -4.11 1.45 16.13
CA ILE A 18 -4.61 0.80 14.92
C ILE A 18 -3.62 0.93 13.76
N TYR A 19 -2.94 2.08 13.66
CA TYR A 19 -2.01 2.41 12.59
C TYR A 19 -0.63 2.79 13.16
N PRO A 20 0.21 1.82 13.60
CA PRO A 20 1.53 2.08 14.18
C PRO A 20 2.56 2.47 13.10
N ARG A 21 2.27 3.53 12.38
CA ARG A 21 3.02 4.04 11.23
C ARG A 21 4.47 4.43 11.52
N ALA A 22 4.78 4.72 12.78
CA ALA A 22 6.13 5.06 13.25
C ALA A 22 6.88 3.86 13.85
N PHE A 23 6.39 2.64 13.65
CA PHE A 23 7.07 1.42 14.11
C PHE A 23 7.62 0.63 12.92
N PRO A 24 8.92 0.30 12.90
CA PRO A 24 9.96 0.73 13.83
C PRO A 24 10.18 2.26 13.84
N PRO A 25 10.91 2.84 14.80
CA PRO A 25 10.98 4.29 14.99
C PRO A 25 11.38 5.14 13.79
N ASP A 26 12.15 4.57 12.86
CA ASP A 26 12.61 5.22 11.62
C ASP A 26 11.73 4.94 10.39
N ALA A 27 10.63 4.20 10.55
CA ALA A 27 9.78 3.77 9.42
C ALA A 27 9.21 4.92 8.59
N ARG A 28 9.13 6.13 9.16
CA ARG A 28 8.68 7.35 8.48
C ARG A 28 9.75 8.08 7.69
N THR A 29 11.01 7.75 7.90
CA THR A 29 12.16 8.47 7.30
C THR A 29 13.10 7.56 6.54
N ASN A 30 13.25 6.32 6.98
CA ASN A 30 14.13 5.34 6.37
C ASN A 30 13.29 4.31 5.58
N VAL A 31 13.13 4.56 4.29
CA VAL A 31 12.45 3.66 3.35
C VAL A 31 13.51 2.99 2.46
N PRO A 32 13.82 1.71 2.68
CA PRO A 32 14.73 0.97 1.80
C PRO A 32 14.32 1.04 0.33
N ARG A 33 15.31 1.15 -0.57
CA ARG A 33 15.07 1.30 -2.01
C ARG A 33 15.18 -0.04 -2.75
N PRO A 34 14.46 -0.21 -3.86
CA PRO A 34 14.52 -1.43 -4.66
C PRO A 34 15.95 -1.81 -5.10
N SER A 35 16.81 -0.83 -5.39
CA SER A 35 18.21 -1.05 -5.75
C SER A 35 19.02 -1.80 -4.68
N GLN A 36 18.70 -1.60 -3.40
CA GLN A 36 19.37 -2.30 -2.28
C GLN A 36 19.04 -3.81 -2.26
N PHE A 37 18.00 -4.22 -2.98
CA PHE A 37 17.56 -5.61 -3.14
C PHE A 37 17.91 -6.19 -4.51
N GLY A 38 18.69 -5.45 -5.32
CA GLY A 38 19.07 -5.87 -6.67
C GLY A 38 17.95 -5.71 -7.72
N LEU A 39 16.93 -4.93 -7.41
CA LEU A 39 15.88 -4.52 -8.35
C LEU A 39 16.32 -3.22 -9.00
N THR A 40 16.76 -3.28 -10.26
CA THR A 40 17.39 -2.15 -10.95
C THR A 40 16.46 -1.38 -11.88
N ASP A 41 15.38 -2.02 -12.37
CA ASP A 41 14.36 -1.36 -13.23
C ASP A 41 13.14 -0.97 -12.40
N TYR A 42 13.17 0.23 -11.82
CA TYR A 42 12.09 0.75 -11.00
C TYR A 42 11.97 2.26 -11.09
N GLU A 43 10.82 2.77 -10.67
CA GLU A 43 10.54 4.19 -10.48
C GLU A 43 10.09 4.45 -9.05
N GLU A 44 10.56 5.56 -8.49
CA GLU A 44 10.02 6.13 -7.25
C GLU A 44 8.95 7.15 -7.63
N LEU A 45 7.75 6.96 -7.13
CA LEU A 45 6.59 7.74 -7.52
C LEU A 45 6.00 8.47 -6.31
N PHE A 46 5.39 9.62 -6.59
CA PHE A 46 4.47 10.31 -5.70
C PHE A 46 3.16 10.51 -6.46
N ILE A 47 2.14 9.75 -6.08
CA ILE A 47 0.85 9.68 -6.77
C ILE A 47 -0.15 10.57 -6.01
N PRO A 48 -0.70 11.62 -6.63
CA PRO A 48 -1.67 12.47 -5.98
C PRO A 48 -3.02 11.76 -5.82
N THR A 49 -3.64 11.91 -4.65
CA THR A 49 -5.00 11.43 -4.42
C THR A 49 -6.04 12.49 -4.73
N PRO A 50 -7.30 12.13 -5.03
CA PRO A 50 -8.38 13.08 -5.27
C PRO A 50 -8.71 14.00 -4.09
N ASP A 51 -8.35 13.60 -2.88
CA ASP A 51 -8.57 14.36 -1.64
C ASP A 51 -7.31 15.11 -1.15
N GLY A 52 -6.28 15.24 -2.02
CA GLY A 52 -5.16 16.14 -1.82
C GLY A 52 -3.93 15.57 -1.12
N GLU A 53 -3.87 14.25 -0.89
CA GLU A 53 -2.66 13.62 -0.36
C GLU A 53 -1.69 13.21 -1.47
N SER A 54 -0.45 12.92 -1.11
CA SER A 54 0.61 12.44 -2.00
C SER A 54 1.13 11.10 -1.52
N LEU A 55 0.93 10.05 -2.32
CA LEU A 55 1.29 8.69 -1.96
C LEU A 55 2.63 8.29 -2.57
N SER A 56 3.59 7.94 -1.73
CA SER A 56 4.84 7.33 -2.17
C SER A 56 4.58 5.92 -2.69
N ALA A 57 5.22 5.54 -3.79
CA ALA A 57 5.12 4.19 -4.33
C ALA A 57 6.40 3.79 -5.06
N PHE A 58 6.61 2.48 -5.20
CA PHE A 58 7.60 1.92 -6.11
C PHE A 58 6.88 1.20 -7.24
N TYR A 59 7.18 1.60 -8.47
CA TYR A 59 6.80 0.82 -9.64
C TYR A 59 8.03 0.05 -10.12
N ILE A 60 7.96 -1.28 -10.08
CA ILE A 60 9.09 -2.19 -10.35
C ILE A 60 8.74 -3.05 -11.55
N ARG A 61 9.63 -3.10 -12.54
CA ARG A 61 9.45 -3.84 -13.79
C ARG A 61 10.28 -5.14 -13.79
N PRO A 62 9.72 -6.23 -14.33
CA PRO A 62 10.47 -7.44 -14.59
C PRO A 62 11.36 -7.27 -15.83
N ASN A 63 12.31 -8.19 -16.02
CA ASN A 63 13.07 -8.23 -17.26
C ASN A 63 12.13 -8.38 -18.46
N LYS A 64 12.24 -7.48 -19.43
CA LYS A 64 11.34 -7.35 -20.59
C LYS A 64 11.20 -8.61 -21.44
N GLN A 65 12.28 -9.42 -21.56
CA GLN A 65 12.28 -10.60 -22.43
C GLN A 65 11.23 -11.67 -22.08
N HIS A 66 10.77 -11.68 -20.83
CA HIS A 66 9.86 -12.71 -20.33
C HIS A 66 8.72 -12.12 -19.47
N ALA A 67 8.51 -10.81 -19.55
CA ALA A 67 7.48 -10.12 -18.76
C ALA A 67 6.08 -10.68 -19.09
N ARG A 68 5.30 -10.93 -18.05
CA ARG A 68 3.87 -11.27 -18.19
C ARG A 68 3.07 -9.97 -18.24
N ASN A 69 1.96 -10.00 -18.96
CA ASN A 69 1.00 -8.89 -18.99
C ASN A 69 0.14 -8.89 -17.71
N VAL A 70 0.82 -8.84 -16.56
CA VAL A 70 0.22 -8.82 -15.22
C VAL A 70 0.91 -7.75 -14.38
N THR A 71 0.12 -6.97 -13.69
CA THR A 71 0.61 -5.99 -12.69
C THR A 71 0.05 -6.35 -11.32
N VAL A 72 0.92 -6.50 -10.35
CA VAL A 72 0.54 -6.75 -8.97
C VAL A 72 0.51 -5.42 -8.21
N LEU A 73 -0.69 -5.03 -7.75
CA LEU A 73 -0.88 -3.90 -6.85
C LEU A 73 -0.76 -4.41 -5.41
N MET A 74 0.31 -3.97 -4.71
CA MET A 74 0.62 -4.46 -3.38
C MET A 74 0.23 -3.48 -2.29
N PHE A 75 -0.47 -4.00 -1.29
CA PHE A 75 -0.88 -3.31 -0.08
C PHE A 75 -0.17 -3.91 1.14
N HIS A 76 0.63 -3.08 1.82
CA HIS A 76 1.45 -3.50 2.95
C HIS A 76 0.63 -3.67 4.24
N GLY A 77 1.25 -4.34 5.21
CA GLY A 77 0.68 -4.50 6.54
C GLY A 77 0.74 -3.22 7.38
N ASN A 78 0.27 -3.34 8.61
CA ASN A 78 0.00 -2.24 9.53
C ASN A 78 1.26 -1.48 10.01
N ALA A 79 2.43 -2.14 10.07
CA ALA A 79 3.68 -1.55 10.54
C ALA A 79 4.73 -1.47 9.43
N GLY A 80 5.70 -0.60 9.62
CA GLY A 80 6.80 -0.40 8.69
C GLY A 80 6.43 0.47 7.49
N ASN A 81 7.10 0.22 6.38
CA ASN A 81 6.89 0.90 5.11
C ASN A 81 7.05 -0.06 3.93
N ILE A 82 6.86 0.45 2.72
CA ILE A 82 6.97 -0.35 1.49
C ILE A 82 8.36 -0.94 1.28
N GLY A 83 9.43 -0.33 1.79
CA GLY A 83 10.77 -0.87 1.71
C GLY A 83 10.93 -2.25 2.34
N TYR A 84 10.18 -2.53 3.42
CA TYR A 84 10.18 -3.85 4.08
C TYR A 84 9.45 -4.94 3.29
N ARG A 85 8.74 -4.57 2.21
CA ARG A 85 8.01 -5.50 1.32
C ARG A 85 8.79 -5.84 0.05
N LEU A 86 9.95 -5.21 -0.14
CA LEU A 86 10.80 -5.43 -1.31
C LEU A 86 11.27 -6.87 -1.50
N PRO A 87 11.53 -7.69 -0.45
CA PRO A 87 11.81 -9.11 -0.64
C PRO A 87 10.70 -9.87 -1.37
N ILE A 88 9.42 -9.60 -1.03
CA ILE A 88 8.26 -10.20 -1.71
C ILE A 88 8.10 -9.62 -3.12
N ALA A 89 8.24 -8.30 -3.27
CA ALA A 89 8.20 -7.66 -4.58
C ALA A 89 9.26 -8.22 -5.53
N LYS A 90 10.46 -8.53 -5.02
CA LYS A 90 11.54 -9.17 -5.78
C LYS A 90 11.13 -10.55 -6.30
N ILE A 91 10.50 -11.37 -5.47
CA ILE A 91 10.01 -12.70 -5.91
C ILE A 91 8.97 -12.52 -7.02
N ILE A 92 8.01 -11.62 -6.84
CA ILE A 92 6.95 -11.35 -7.83
C ILE A 92 7.56 -10.86 -9.14
N THR A 93 8.53 -9.97 -9.06
CA THR A 93 9.17 -9.39 -10.26
C THR A 93 10.08 -10.37 -10.96
N ASN A 94 10.95 -11.07 -10.25
CA ASN A 94 11.99 -11.91 -10.85
C ASN A 94 11.48 -13.30 -11.20
N GLU A 95 10.73 -13.95 -10.28
CA GLU A 95 10.29 -15.34 -10.46
C GLU A 95 8.95 -15.42 -11.19
N LEU A 96 7.99 -14.56 -10.82
CA LEU A 96 6.68 -14.54 -11.46
C LEU A 96 6.65 -13.63 -12.69
N ARG A 97 7.68 -12.80 -12.90
CA ARG A 97 7.86 -11.92 -14.08
C ARG A 97 6.69 -10.94 -14.28
N CYS A 98 6.14 -10.44 -13.18
CA CYS A 98 5.05 -9.49 -13.18
C CYS A 98 5.57 -8.07 -12.83
N ASN A 99 4.89 -7.05 -13.34
CA ASN A 99 5.07 -5.70 -12.82
C ASN A 99 4.54 -5.63 -11.39
N VAL A 100 5.14 -4.76 -10.57
CA VAL A 100 4.70 -4.51 -9.20
C VAL A 100 4.53 -3.01 -9.00
N LEU A 101 3.33 -2.60 -8.56
CA LEU A 101 3.11 -1.30 -7.96
C LEU A 101 2.94 -1.50 -6.46
N LEU A 102 3.97 -1.14 -5.71
CA LEU A 102 4.02 -1.23 -4.25
C LEU A 102 3.64 0.13 -3.67
N LEU A 103 2.40 0.26 -3.18
CA LEU A 103 1.81 1.51 -2.74
C LEU A 103 1.97 1.71 -1.23
N GLN A 104 2.44 2.90 -0.84
CA GLN A 104 2.51 3.35 0.55
C GLN A 104 1.25 4.12 0.90
N TYR A 105 0.50 3.68 1.90
CA TYR A 105 -0.68 4.41 2.38
C TYR A 105 -0.33 5.80 2.92
N ARG A 106 -1.33 6.70 2.90
CA ARG A 106 -1.24 7.99 3.59
C ARG A 106 -0.76 7.84 5.02
N GLY A 107 0.12 8.74 5.42
CA GLY A 107 0.69 8.75 6.76
C GLY A 107 1.76 7.70 7.05
N TYR A 108 2.06 6.79 6.14
CA TYR A 108 3.16 5.82 6.23
C TYR A 108 4.35 6.22 5.36
N GLY A 109 5.55 5.79 5.73
CA GLY A 109 6.77 6.07 4.99
C GLY A 109 6.85 7.54 4.56
N LEU A 110 7.03 7.79 3.27
CA LEU A 110 7.14 9.14 2.69
C LEU A 110 5.79 9.71 2.21
N SER A 111 4.68 8.99 2.36
CA SER A 111 3.36 9.50 2.00
C SER A 111 2.89 10.57 2.98
N SER A 112 2.15 11.56 2.46
CA SER A 112 1.53 12.62 3.27
C SER A 112 0.29 12.14 4.03
N GLY A 113 -0.30 12.98 4.83
CA GLY A 113 -1.57 12.76 5.51
C GLY A 113 -1.55 11.89 6.76
N ASN A 114 -2.73 11.46 7.17
CA ASN A 114 -2.95 10.60 8.33
C ASN A 114 -3.84 9.42 7.96
N PRO A 115 -3.49 8.19 8.40
CA PRO A 115 -4.23 6.99 8.04
C PRO A 115 -5.59 6.94 8.74
N ASN A 116 -6.60 6.54 7.99
CA ASN A 116 -7.91 6.16 8.47
C ASN A 116 -8.57 5.24 7.43
N GLU A 117 -9.60 4.51 7.82
CA GLU A 117 -10.21 3.48 6.96
C GLU A 117 -10.70 4.05 5.61
N LYS A 118 -11.39 5.20 5.62
CA LYS A 118 -11.85 5.86 4.40
C LYS A 118 -10.69 6.29 3.50
N GLY A 119 -9.66 6.87 4.10
CA GLY A 119 -8.45 7.32 3.40
C GLY A 119 -7.69 6.18 2.74
N LEU A 120 -7.50 5.06 3.46
CA LEU A 120 -6.84 3.88 2.89
C LEU A 120 -7.60 3.35 1.66
N MET A 121 -8.92 3.45 1.63
CA MET A 121 -9.71 3.04 0.46
C MET A 121 -9.56 4.01 -0.73
N ILE A 122 -9.38 5.31 -0.46
CA ILE A 122 -9.05 6.30 -1.49
C ILE A 122 -7.65 6.02 -2.04
N ASP A 123 -6.69 5.76 -1.17
CA ASP A 123 -5.32 5.42 -1.55
C ASP A 123 -5.27 4.18 -2.45
N ALA A 124 -6.01 3.14 -2.07
CA ALA A 124 -6.09 1.90 -2.84
C ALA A 124 -6.69 2.12 -4.23
N GLN A 125 -7.77 2.90 -4.31
CA GLN A 125 -8.37 3.25 -5.60
C GLN A 125 -7.41 4.08 -6.45
N THR A 126 -6.72 5.05 -5.85
CA THR A 126 -5.70 5.86 -6.54
C THR A 126 -4.60 4.98 -7.15
N GLY A 127 -4.13 3.97 -6.43
CA GLY A 127 -3.14 3.03 -6.95
C GLY A 127 -3.66 2.20 -8.14
N LEU A 128 -4.92 1.76 -8.09
CA LEU A 128 -5.55 1.03 -9.18
C LEU A 128 -5.76 1.93 -10.41
N ASP A 129 -6.24 3.14 -10.20
CA ASP A 129 -6.47 4.10 -11.28
C ASP A 129 -5.15 4.52 -11.94
N TYR A 130 -4.08 4.69 -11.16
CA TYR A 130 -2.73 4.91 -11.71
C TYR A 130 -2.30 3.80 -12.68
N ILE A 131 -2.56 2.52 -12.33
CA ILE A 131 -2.27 1.39 -13.24
C ILE A 131 -3.10 1.48 -14.52
N ARG A 132 -4.37 1.82 -14.42
CA ARG A 132 -5.29 1.94 -15.56
C ARG A 132 -4.92 3.08 -16.52
N GLU A 133 -4.47 4.20 -15.97
CA GLU A 133 -4.15 5.40 -16.73
C GLU A 133 -2.77 5.34 -17.38
N ARG A 134 -1.85 4.57 -16.80
CA ARG A 134 -0.49 4.47 -17.28
C ARG A 134 -0.43 3.72 -18.62
N SER A 135 0.04 4.42 -19.66
CA SER A 135 0.01 3.93 -21.06
C SER A 135 0.70 2.57 -21.24
N GLU A 136 1.85 2.36 -20.58
CA GLU A 136 2.62 1.10 -20.66
C GLU A 136 1.95 -0.09 -19.96
N LEU A 137 0.98 0.17 -19.07
CA LEU A 137 0.21 -0.85 -18.34
C LEU A 137 -1.19 -1.06 -18.92
N ARG A 138 -1.51 -0.38 -20.02
CA ARG A 138 -2.82 -0.48 -20.64
C ARG A 138 -3.11 -1.92 -21.07
N GLY A 139 -4.23 -2.46 -20.59
CA GLY A 139 -4.64 -3.84 -20.85
C GLY A 139 -3.93 -4.91 -20.02
N THR A 140 -3.11 -4.52 -19.03
CA THR A 140 -2.56 -5.46 -18.05
C THR A 140 -3.68 -6.04 -17.20
N ARG A 141 -3.55 -7.31 -16.82
CA ARG A 141 -4.42 -7.93 -15.82
C ARG A 141 -3.90 -7.53 -14.42
N VAL A 142 -4.75 -6.99 -13.59
CA VAL A 142 -4.37 -6.58 -12.23
C VAL A 142 -4.59 -7.72 -11.24
N VAL A 143 -3.57 -8.05 -10.47
CA VAL A 143 -3.67 -8.90 -9.28
C VAL A 143 -3.46 -8.02 -8.07
N ILE A 144 -4.37 -8.07 -7.12
CA ILE A 144 -4.24 -7.30 -5.88
C ILE A 144 -3.63 -8.21 -4.81
N TYR A 145 -2.53 -7.77 -4.19
CA TYR A 145 -1.91 -8.46 -3.06
C TYR A 145 -2.10 -7.63 -1.79
N GLY A 146 -2.60 -8.25 -0.74
CA GLY A 146 -2.81 -7.59 0.54
C GLY A 146 -2.30 -8.40 1.73
N GLN A 147 -1.44 -7.78 2.55
CA GLN A 147 -0.91 -8.38 3.77
C GLN A 147 -1.56 -7.77 5.00
N SER A 148 -2.06 -8.59 5.93
CA SER A 148 -2.66 -8.14 7.19
C SER A 148 -3.78 -7.11 6.93
N ILE A 149 -3.67 -5.86 7.41
CA ILE A 149 -4.64 -4.77 7.10
C ILE A 149 -4.77 -4.53 5.60
N GLY A 150 -3.69 -4.72 4.84
CA GLY A 150 -3.70 -4.63 3.38
C GLY A 150 -4.63 -5.65 2.73
N GLY A 151 -4.88 -6.78 3.38
CA GLY A 151 -5.87 -7.75 2.92
C GLY A 151 -7.30 -7.22 2.98
N ALA A 152 -7.67 -6.49 4.04
CA ALA A 152 -8.98 -5.85 4.13
C ALA A 152 -9.14 -4.75 3.06
N VAL A 153 -8.07 -3.98 2.82
CA VAL A 153 -8.02 -2.98 1.73
C VAL A 153 -8.17 -3.64 0.37
N ALA A 154 -7.45 -4.74 0.12
CA ALA A 154 -7.51 -5.51 -1.13
C ALA A 154 -8.92 -6.04 -1.42
N ILE A 155 -9.58 -6.63 -0.41
CA ILE A 155 -10.96 -7.12 -0.52
C ILE A 155 -11.92 -5.97 -0.83
N GLY A 156 -11.80 -4.85 -0.10
CA GLY A 156 -12.64 -3.68 -0.30
C GLY A 156 -12.48 -3.06 -1.70
N LEU A 157 -11.26 -2.97 -2.20
CA LEU A 157 -10.96 -2.47 -3.54
C LEU A 157 -11.53 -3.40 -4.62
N ALA A 158 -11.29 -4.71 -4.51
CA ALA A 158 -11.79 -5.70 -5.45
C ALA A 158 -13.32 -5.69 -5.52
N SER A 159 -13.99 -5.63 -4.35
CA SER A 159 -15.46 -5.57 -4.26
C SER A 159 -16.03 -4.35 -4.99
N ARG A 160 -15.42 -3.18 -4.85
CA ARG A 160 -15.87 -1.95 -5.51
C ARG A 160 -15.66 -1.94 -7.02
N ASN A 161 -14.70 -2.72 -7.50
CA ASN A 161 -14.27 -2.73 -8.91
C ASN A 161 -14.68 -4.00 -9.69
N GLN A 162 -15.57 -4.83 -9.15
CA GLN A 162 -15.99 -6.11 -9.78
C GLN A 162 -16.52 -5.95 -11.21
N LYS A 163 -17.20 -4.84 -11.50
CA LYS A 163 -17.85 -4.61 -12.79
C LYS A 163 -16.87 -4.29 -13.93
N GLN A 164 -15.68 -3.80 -13.62
CA GLN A 164 -14.68 -3.42 -14.61
C GLN A 164 -13.97 -4.62 -15.25
N GLY A 165 -13.88 -5.74 -14.53
CA GLY A 165 -13.34 -7.00 -15.06
C GLY A 165 -11.82 -7.04 -15.31
N ASP A 166 -11.09 -6.00 -14.94
CA ASP A 166 -9.63 -5.91 -15.09
C ASP A 166 -8.86 -6.54 -13.91
N ILE A 167 -9.52 -6.72 -12.76
CA ILE A 167 -8.94 -7.42 -11.61
C ILE A 167 -9.04 -8.91 -11.81
N ALA A 168 -7.88 -9.54 -12.03
CA ALA A 168 -7.76 -10.98 -12.33
C ALA A 168 -7.82 -11.86 -11.08
N GLY A 169 -7.49 -11.30 -9.91
CA GLY A 169 -7.48 -12.04 -8.64
C GLY A 169 -7.00 -11.23 -7.47
N VAL A 170 -7.17 -11.81 -6.28
CA VAL A 170 -6.71 -11.24 -5.01
C VAL A 170 -5.90 -12.29 -4.27
N ILE A 171 -4.71 -11.90 -3.80
CA ILE A 171 -3.84 -12.70 -2.94
C ILE A 171 -3.87 -12.11 -1.54
N LEU A 172 -4.19 -12.90 -0.55
CA LEU A 172 -4.30 -12.48 0.85
C LEU A 172 -3.29 -13.22 1.70
N GLU A 173 -2.48 -12.46 2.44
CA GLU A 173 -1.50 -12.99 3.37
C GLU A 173 -1.80 -12.53 4.79
N ASN A 174 -1.97 -13.50 5.72
CA ASN A 174 -2.16 -13.25 7.16
C ASN A 174 -3.20 -12.15 7.44
N THR A 175 -4.32 -12.17 6.73
CA THR A 175 -5.36 -11.14 6.82
C THR A 175 -6.55 -11.58 7.68
N PHE A 176 -7.39 -10.61 7.99
CA PHE A 176 -8.65 -10.79 8.73
C PHE A 176 -9.81 -10.18 7.91
N THR A 177 -11.00 -10.65 8.18
CA THR A 177 -12.20 -10.27 7.41
C THR A 177 -12.74 -8.88 7.76
N SER A 178 -12.30 -8.27 8.88
CA SER A 178 -12.75 -6.94 9.32
C SER A 178 -11.84 -6.38 10.40
N ILE A 179 -11.49 -5.07 10.30
CA ILE A 179 -10.73 -4.33 11.31
C ILE A 179 -11.46 -4.32 12.66
N ARG A 180 -12.80 -4.29 12.65
CA ARG A 180 -13.61 -4.35 13.88
C ARG A 180 -13.37 -5.60 14.72
N LYS A 181 -12.96 -6.71 14.11
CA LYS A 181 -12.67 -7.97 14.82
C LYS A 181 -11.28 -7.99 15.47
N LEU A 182 -10.46 -6.98 15.23
CA LEU A 182 -9.13 -6.85 15.86
C LEU A 182 -9.15 -6.14 17.20
N ILE A 183 -10.20 -5.39 17.48
CA ILE A 183 -10.32 -4.61 18.72
C ILE A 183 -11.21 -5.44 19.66
N PRO A 184 -10.70 -5.93 20.80
CA PRO A 184 -11.53 -6.52 21.84
C PRO A 184 -12.59 -5.52 22.28
N SER A 185 -13.85 -5.97 22.32
CA SER A 185 -14.99 -5.20 22.85
C SER A 185 -14.87 -4.99 24.36
#